data_b91027116ad8db548c56015d4766e848
#
_entry.id   b91027116ad8db548c56015d4766e848
#
_cell.length_a   1.000
_cell.length_b   1.000
_cell.length_c   1.000
_cell.angle_alpha   90.00
_cell.angle_beta   90.00
_cell.angle_gamma   90.00
#
_symmetry.space_group_name_H-M   'P 1'
#
loop_
_entity.id
_entity.type
_entity.pdbx_description
1 polymer ?
#
loop_
_entity_poly.entity_id
_entity_poly.type
_entity_poly.pdbx_seq_one_letter_code
_entity_poly.pdbx_strand_id
1 'polypeptide(L)'
;VSAPYILVLYYSRHGSTSEMARHIARGIELAGMEARLRTVPAISTECEAVAPDIPASGALYATLDDLRHCAGLVLGSPTRFGNMAAPLKYFLDGTSSLWLGGELVGKPAGVFTSTASLHGGQETTLLSMMLPLMHHGMLVMGLPYSESGLLETRGGGTPYGASHHAGADGKRELDQHEIALCRALGQRLATTAKALEAARG
;
A
#
# COMPACT_ATOMS: atom_id res chain seq x y z
N VAL A 1 -9.50 17.02 17.14
CA VAL A 1 -8.52 16.02 16.67
C VAL A 1 -9.29 15.04 15.85
N SER A 2 -8.92 14.83 14.57
CA SER A 2 -9.54 13.81 13.72
C SER A 2 -9.23 12.42 14.28
N ALA A 3 -10.17 11.48 14.13
CA ALA A 3 -9.92 10.09 14.52
C ALA A 3 -8.69 9.53 13.79
N PRO A 4 -7.89 8.64 14.44
CA PRO A 4 -6.75 8.02 13.81
C PRO A 4 -7.17 7.14 12.63
N TYR A 5 -6.41 7.16 11.56
CA TYR A 5 -6.71 6.40 10.35
C TYR A 5 -5.47 5.70 9.78
N ILE A 6 -5.70 4.65 9.03
CA ILE A 6 -4.67 4.01 8.20
C ILE A 6 -4.75 4.58 6.79
N LEU A 7 -3.63 5.09 6.29
CA LEU A 7 -3.53 5.53 4.91
C LEU A 7 -3.21 4.32 4.01
N VAL A 8 -4.04 4.09 3.00
CA VAL A 8 -3.81 3.13 1.92
C VAL A 8 -3.42 3.94 0.68
N LEU A 9 -2.12 4.10 0.50
CA LEU A 9 -1.54 4.88 -0.61
C LEU A 9 -1.08 3.94 -1.72
N TYR A 10 -1.57 4.16 -2.94
CA TYR A 10 -1.27 3.28 -4.06
C TYR A 10 -1.19 4.02 -5.40
N TYR A 11 -0.54 3.38 -6.37
CA TYR A 11 -0.69 3.69 -7.79
C TYR A 11 -1.28 2.48 -8.50
N SER A 12 -2.21 2.70 -9.43
CA SER A 12 -2.81 1.62 -10.23
C SER A 12 -2.95 2.07 -11.67
N ARG A 13 -2.53 1.23 -12.64
CA ARG A 13 -2.67 1.53 -14.07
C ARG A 13 -3.87 0.80 -14.70
N HIS A 14 -4.08 -0.46 -14.32
CA HIS A 14 -5.07 -1.34 -14.93
C HIS A 14 -6.14 -1.84 -13.96
N GLY A 15 -6.21 -1.26 -12.76
CA GLY A 15 -7.25 -1.55 -11.77
C GLY A 15 -6.85 -2.55 -10.69
N SER A 16 -6.00 -3.55 -10.94
CA SER A 16 -5.67 -4.61 -9.98
C SER A 16 -5.16 -4.09 -8.64
N THR A 17 -4.21 -3.16 -8.64
CA THR A 17 -3.70 -2.57 -7.39
C THR A 17 -4.79 -1.79 -6.66
N SER A 18 -5.68 -1.10 -7.39
CA SER A 18 -6.84 -0.40 -6.81
C SER A 18 -7.83 -1.37 -6.16
N GLU A 19 -8.05 -2.53 -6.77
CA GLU A 19 -8.93 -3.57 -6.21
C GLU A 19 -8.34 -4.15 -4.91
N MET A 20 -7.05 -4.46 -4.90
CA MET A 20 -6.34 -4.87 -3.68
C MET A 20 -6.47 -3.83 -2.57
N ALA A 21 -6.30 -2.54 -2.91
CA ALA A 21 -6.43 -1.44 -1.96
C ALA A 21 -7.81 -1.41 -1.29
N ARG A 22 -8.89 -1.67 -2.04
CA ARG A 22 -10.26 -1.76 -1.48
C ARG A 22 -10.38 -2.92 -0.49
N HIS A 23 -9.83 -4.09 -0.79
CA HIS A 23 -9.87 -5.22 0.13
C HIS A 23 -9.03 -4.99 1.39
N ILE A 24 -7.88 -4.34 1.27
CA ILE A 24 -7.06 -3.92 2.41
C ILE A 24 -7.84 -2.91 3.28
N ALA A 25 -8.46 -1.90 2.66
CA ALA A 25 -9.30 -0.93 3.36
C ALA A 25 -10.45 -1.63 4.12
N ARG A 26 -11.07 -2.62 3.50
CA ARG A 26 -12.11 -3.42 4.16
C ARG A 26 -11.58 -4.17 5.38
N GLY A 27 -10.34 -4.69 5.32
CA GLY A 27 -9.68 -5.30 6.49
C GLY A 27 -9.44 -4.30 7.62
N ILE A 28 -9.00 -3.09 7.30
CA ILE A 28 -8.78 -2.00 8.27
C ILE A 28 -10.10 -1.63 8.96
N GLU A 29 -11.18 -1.46 8.19
CA GLU A 29 -12.52 -1.15 8.70
C GLU A 29 -13.06 -2.26 9.61
N LEU A 30 -12.86 -3.53 9.25
CA LEU A 30 -13.26 -4.68 10.08
C LEU A 30 -12.51 -4.72 11.42
N ALA A 31 -11.28 -4.20 11.47
CA ALA A 31 -10.54 -3.99 12.72
C ALA A 31 -10.98 -2.72 13.47
N GLY A 32 -11.97 -1.97 12.96
CA GLY A 32 -12.56 -0.79 13.59
C GLY A 32 -11.67 0.46 13.54
N MET A 33 -10.86 0.64 12.48
CA MET A 33 -10.18 1.89 12.16
C MET A 33 -10.67 2.47 10.84
N GLU A 34 -10.54 3.79 10.68
CA GLU A 34 -10.79 4.46 9.40
C GLU A 34 -9.72 4.07 8.39
N ALA A 35 -10.12 3.72 7.17
CA ALA A 35 -9.22 3.54 6.03
C ALA A 35 -9.34 4.73 5.08
N ARG A 36 -8.24 5.43 4.81
CA ARG A 36 -8.19 6.48 3.79
C ARG A 36 -7.44 6.00 2.57
N LEU A 37 -8.16 5.84 1.46
CA LEU A 37 -7.55 5.51 0.17
C LEU A 37 -7.07 6.79 -0.50
N ARG A 38 -5.82 6.79 -0.99
CA ARG A 38 -5.22 7.86 -1.78
C ARG A 38 -4.44 7.27 -2.94
N THR A 39 -4.42 7.99 -4.05
CA THR A 39 -3.59 7.64 -5.20
C THR A 39 -2.61 8.76 -5.52
N VAL A 40 -1.74 8.54 -6.49
CA VAL A 40 -0.82 9.55 -7.03
C VAL A 40 -1.09 9.75 -8.52
N PRO A 41 -0.87 10.96 -9.07
CA PRO A 41 -1.03 11.21 -10.49
C PRO A 41 -0.03 10.41 -11.32
N ALA A 42 -0.38 10.13 -12.57
CA ALA A 42 0.56 9.58 -13.53
C ALA A 42 1.65 10.62 -13.85
N ILE A 43 2.88 10.14 -14.08
CA ILE A 43 3.95 11.00 -14.57
C ILE A 43 3.82 11.13 -16.09
N SER A 44 3.92 12.37 -16.58
CA SER A 44 3.98 12.71 -18.01
C SER A 44 5.43 12.85 -18.47
N THR A 45 5.65 12.71 -19.78
CA THR A 45 6.89 13.11 -20.45
C THR A 45 6.99 14.63 -20.70
N GLU A 46 5.89 15.35 -20.51
CA GLU A 46 5.85 16.81 -20.56
C GLU A 46 6.26 17.38 -19.20
N CYS A 47 7.09 18.44 -19.23
CA CYS A 47 7.63 19.04 -18.00
C CYS A 47 6.64 19.95 -17.27
N GLU A 48 5.49 20.23 -17.86
CA GLU A 48 4.44 21.06 -17.27
C GLU A 48 3.36 20.18 -16.64
N ALA A 49 2.66 20.69 -15.62
CA ALA A 49 1.58 19.99 -14.94
C ALA A 49 0.50 19.53 -15.90
N VAL A 50 0.24 18.23 -15.94
CA VAL A 50 -0.62 17.62 -16.95
C VAL A 50 -1.78 16.83 -16.36
N ALA A 51 -1.75 16.54 -15.06
CA ALA A 51 -2.88 15.93 -14.38
C ALA A 51 -3.82 17.02 -13.83
N PRO A 52 -5.15 16.84 -13.92
CA PRO A 52 -6.09 17.73 -13.23
C PRO A 52 -5.91 17.61 -11.72
N ASP A 53 -6.28 18.67 -10.98
CA ASP A 53 -6.15 18.72 -9.52
C ASP A 53 -6.97 17.63 -8.80
N ILE A 54 -8.02 17.14 -9.45
CA ILE A 54 -8.87 16.05 -8.96
C ILE A 54 -8.85 14.92 -9.96
N PRO A 55 -8.64 13.64 -9.52
CA PRO A 55 -8.71 12.50 -10.42
C PRO A 55 -10.10 12.39 -11.07
N ALA A 56 -10.15 12.03 -12.35
CA ALA A 56 -11.41 11.82 -13.07
C ALA A 56 -12.22 10.65 -12.49
N SER A 57 -11.56 9.70 -11.81
CA SER A 57 -12.19 8.56 -11.14
C SER A 57 -11.24 7.99 -10.08
N GLY A 58 -11.80 7.23 -9.14
CA GLY A 58 -11.03 6.56 -8.09
C GLY A 58 -10.82 7.43 -6.84
N ALA A 59 -9.73 7.18 -6.12
CA ALA A 59 -9.38 7.89 -4.89
C ALA A 59 -8.77 9.27 -5.21
N LEU A 60 -8.93 10.21 -4.27
CA LEU A 60 -8.28 11.52 -4.34
C LEU A 60 -6.75 11.37 -4.33
N TYR A 61 -6.05 12.37 -4.87
CA TYR A 61 -4.59 12.40 -4.77
C TYR A 61 -4.14 12.55 -3.32
N ALA A 62 -3.03 11.89 -3.01
CA ALA A 62 -2.40 11.98 -1.71
C ALA A 62 -1.74 13.34 -1.51
N THR A 63 -1.82 13.86 -0.29
CA THR A 63 -1.09 15.02 0.17
C THR A 63 -0.03 14.62 1.20
N LEU A 64 0.93 15.50 1.48
CA LEU A 64 1.88 15.28 2.59
C LEU A 64 1.17 15.24 3.95
N ASP A 65 0.05 15.95 4.09
CA ASP A 65 -0.74 15.93 5.31
C ASP A 65 -1.47 14.61 5.54
N ASP A 66 -1.88 13.90 4.49
CA ASP A 66 -2.41 12.54 4.61
C ASP A 66 -1.37 11.60 5.24
N LEU A 67 -0.09 11.72 4.85
CA LEU A 67 1.01 10.94 5.46
C LEU A 67 1.31 11.40 6.89
N ARG A 68 1.43 12.72 7.11
CA ARG A 68 1.75 13.29 8.42
C ARG A 68 0.80 12.81 9.51
N HIS A 69 -0.49 12.80 9.22
CA HIS A 69 -1.52 12.54 10.21
C HIS A 69 -2.04 11.09 10.24
N CYS A 70 -1.54 10.20 9.37
CA CYS A 70 -1.95 8.80 9.43
C CYS A 70 -1.41 8.12 10.69
N ALA A 71 -2.16 7.15 11.23
CA ALA A 71 -1.71 6.27 12.30
C ALA A 71 -0.88 5.07 11.79
N GLY A 72 -0.89 4.84 10.48
CA GLY A 72 -0.13 3.81 9.78
C GLY A 72 -0.32 3.91 8.27
N LEU A 73 0.51 3.23 7.51
CA LEU A 73 0.55 3.31 6.04
C LEU A 73 0.53 1.93 5.39
N VAL A 74 -0.30 1.73 4.39
CA VAL A 74 -0.16 0.61 3.43
C VAL A 74 0.18 1.17 2.06
N LEU A 75 1.35 0.81 1.54
CA LEU A 75 1.90 1.33 0.29
C LEU A 75 1.74 0.30 -0.84
N GLY A 76 1.15 0.69 -1.96
CA GLY A 76 0.87 -0.22 -3.06
C GLY A 76 1.27 0.28 -4.44
N SER A 77 1.82 -0.60 -5.26
CA SER A 77 2.22 -0.32 -6.63
C SER A 77 2.12 -1.56 -7.51
N PRO A 78 1.78 -1.42 -8.80
CA PRO A 78 2.11 -2.48 -9.74
C PRO A 78 3.64 -2.58 -9.88
N THR A 79 4.14 -3.77 -10.20
CA THR A 79 5.58 -3.96 -10.47
C THR A 79 6.01 -3.18 -11.71
N ARG A 80 7.20 -2.62 -11.65
CA ARG A 80 7.97 -2.11 -12.80
C ARG A 80 9.40 -2.61 -12.64
N PHE A 81 9.72 -3.70 -13.39
CA PHE A 81 11.06 -4.32 -13.33
C PHE A 81 11.50 -4.67 -11.90
N GLY A 82 10.58 -5.24 -11.10
CA GLY A 82 10.86 -5.61 -9.71
C GLY A 82 10.86 -4.46 -8.71
N ASN A 83 10.40 -3.28 -9.11
CA ASN A 83 10.33 -2.08 -8.27
C ASN A 83 8.95 -1.41 -8.38
N MET A 84 8.69 -0.40 -7.55
CA MET A 84 7.46 0.39 -7.63
C MET A 84 7.42 1.23 -8.92
N ALA A 85 6.22 1.60 -9.35
CA ALA A 85 6.03 2.51 -10.48
C ALA A 85 6.53 3.93 -10.15
N ALA A 86 7.09 4.60 -11.16
CA ALA A 86 7.67 5.93 -11.04
C ALA A 86 6.74 6.99 -10.39
N PRO A 87 5.42 7.03 -10.66
CA PRO A 87 4.53 7.99 -9.99
C PRO A 87 4.55 7.86 -8.47
N LEU A 88 4.58 6.63 -7.93
CA LEU A 88 4.62 6.42 -6.49
C LEU A 88 5.99 6.81 -5.91
N LYS A 89 7.07 6.45 -6.60
CA LYS A 89 8.42 6.84 -6.19
C LYS A 89 8.61 8.36 -6.22
N TYR A 90 8.09 9.04 -7.25
CA TYR A 90 8.12 10.50 -7.35
C TYR A 90 7.41 11.18 -6.17
N PHE A 91 6.25 10.67 -5.76
CA PHE A 91 5.56 11.16 -4.57
C PHE A 91 6.41 10.97 -3.30
N LEU A 92 7.01 9.78 -3.11
CA LEU A 92 7.88 9.50 -1.97
C LEU A 92 9.13 10.39 -1.95
N ASP A 93 9.71 10.69 -3.11
CA ASP A 93 10.88 11.59 -3.20
C ASP A 93 10.56 13.02 -2.72
N GLY A 94 9.29 13.43 -2.79
CA GLY A 94 8.80 14.70 -2.26
C GLY A 94 8.59 14.73 -0.74
N THR A 95 8.82 13.62 -0.01
CA THR A 95 8.52 13.53 1.44
C THR A 95 9.68 13.88 2.36
N SER A 96 10.76 14.48 1.86
CA SER A 96 11.96 14.79 2.64
C SER A 96 11.69 15.66 3.89
N SER A 97 10.75 16.58 3.83
CA SER A 97 10.36 17.38 4.99
C SER A 97 9.73 16.54 6.12
N LEU A 98 8.93 15.53 5.79
CA LEU A 98 8.34 14.61 6.76
C LEU A 98 9.41 13.71 7.38
N TRP A 99 10.38 13.28 6.57
CA TRP A 99 11.52 12.48 7.02
C TRP A 99 12.39 13.27 8.03
N LEU A 100 12.75 14.51 7.70
CA LEU A 100 13.51 15.37 8.60
C LEU A 100 12.78 15.66 9.91
N GLY A 101 11.46 15.82 9.87
CA GLY A 101 10.60 16.02 11.05
C GLY A 101 10.32 14.74 11.85
N GLY A 102 10.71 13.56 11.35
CA GLY A 102 10.42 12.28 12.01
C GLY A 102 8.94 11.92 12.07
N GLU A 103 8.12 12.48 11.19
CA GLU A 103 6.65 12.44 11.25
C GLU A 103 6.05 11.03 11.13
N LEU A 104 6.81 10.08 10.54
CA LEU A 104 6.38 8.70 10.36
C LEU A 104 7.07 7.71 11.30
N VAL A 105 7.98 8.18 12.16
CA VAL A 105 8.75 7.31 13.06
C VAL A 105 7.83 6.53 13.99
N GLY A 106 8.03 5.19 14.04
CA GLY A 106 7.28 4.28 14.90
C GLY A 106 5.83 4.02 14.48
N LYS A 107 5.39 4.53 13.31
CA LYS A 107 4.08 4.17 12.74
C LYS A 107 4.18 2.83 12.00
N PRO A 108 3.18 1.93 12.09
CA PRO A 108 3.21 0.66 11.37
C PRO A 108 3.02 0.87 9.87
N ALA A 109 3.71 0.04 9.07
CA ALA A 109 3.60 0.06 7.62
C ALA A 109 3.53 -1.34 7.01
N GLY A 110 2.80 -1.47 5.91
CA GLY A 110 2.71 -2.66 5.08
C GLY A 110 2.82 -2.31 3.60
N VAL A 111 3.05 -3.32 2.76
CA VAL A 111 3.19 -3.13 1.31
C VAL A 111 2.35 -4.15 0.53
N PHE A 112 1.94 -3.78 -0.71
CA PHE A 112 1.22 -4.69 -1.61
C PHE A 112 1.53 -4.39 -3.07
N THR A 113 1.44 -5.41 -3.94
CA THR A 113 1.78 -5.29 -5.36
C THR A 113 0.92 -6.15 -6.26
N SER A 114 0.89 -5.83 -7.55
CA SER A 114 0.32 -6.65 -8.61
C SER A 114 1.34 -6.83 -9.72
N THR A 115 1.41 -8.06 -10.28
CA THR A 115 2.35 -8.45 -11.35
C THR A 115 1.62 -9.16 -12.49
N ALA A 116 2.20 -9.14 -13.68
CA ALA A 116 1.66 -9.87 -14.85
C ALA A 116 1.99 -11.37 -14.85
N SER A 117 2.98 -11.80 -14.06
CA SER A 117 3.39 -13.22 -13.94
C SER A 117 3.77 -13.57 -12.51
N LEU A 118 3.71 -14.85 -12.15
CA LEU A 118 4.00 -15.34 -10.79
C LEU A 118 5.41 -14.94 -10.32
N HIS A 119 6.40 -15.10 -11.19
CA HIS A 119 7.81 -14.77 -10.88
C HIS A 119 8.24 -13.44 -11.48
N GLY A 120 7.30 -12.55 -11.79
CA GLY A 120 7.54 -11.24 -12.40
C GLY A 120 7.90 -10.13 -11.41
N GLY A 121 8.43 -10.46 -10.23
CA GLY A 121 8.91 -9.50 -9.25
C GLY A 121 7.92 -9.18 -8.13
N GLN A 122 7.07 -10.11 -7.72
CA GLN A 122 6.18 -9.91 -6.57
C GLN A 122 6.99 -9.57 -5.32
N GLU A 123 7.91 -10.45 -4.92
CA GLU A 123 8.72 -10.30 -3.70
C GLU A 123 9.67 -9.09 -3.80
N THR A 124 10.38 -8.93 -4.93
CA THR A 124 11.34 -7.84 -5.09
C THR A 124 10.68 -6.48 -5.07
N THR A 125 9.49 -6.33 -5.65
CA THR A 125 8.72 -5.09 -5.60
C THR A 125 8.31 -4.75 -4.18
N LEU A 126 7.80 -5.73 -3.42
CA LEU A 126 7.44 -5.55 -2.00
C LEU A 126 8.65 -5.15 -1.18
N LEU A 127 9.76 -5.90 -1.28
CA LEU A 127 11.00 -5.63 -0.54
C LEU A 127 11.57 -4.25 -0.89
N SER A 128 11.56 -3.85 -2.17
CA SER A 128 12.05 -2.53 -2.57
C SER A 128 11.19 -1.38 -2.01
N MET A 129 9.87 -1.58 -1.89
CA MET A 129 8.97 -0.60 -1.27
C MET A 129 9.17 -0.47 0.25
N MET A 130 9.65 -1.52 0.92
CA MET A 130 9.95 -1.45 2.37
C MET A 130 11.12 -0.51 2.68
N LEU A 131 12.10 -0.40 1.79
CA LEU A 131 13.30 0.40 2.05
C LEU A 131 12.99 1.87 2.37
N PRO A 132 12.24 2.62 1.55
CA PRO A 132 11.89 4.00 1.88
C PRO A 132 11.05 4.11 3.16
N LEU A 133 10.21 3.13 3.48
CA LEU A 133 9.43 3.12 4.73
C LEU A 133 10.34 2.94 5.95
N MET A 134 11.35 2.08 5.85
CA MET A 134 12.36 1.91 6.90
C MET A 134 13.20 3.19 7.08
N HIS A 135 13.55 3.89 5.98
CA HIS A 135 14.22 5.19 6.06
C HIS A 135 13.39 6.25 6.77
N HIS A 136 12.06 6.19 6.66
CA HIS A 136 11.14 7.02 7.44
C HIS A 136 10.98 6.58 8.90
N GLY A 137 11.68 5.50 9.34
CA GLY A 137 11.59 4.98 10.71
C GLY A 137 10.29 4.24 11.02
N MET A 138 9.57 3.77 10.00
CA MET A 138 8.31 3.02 10.17
C MET A 138 8.57 1.58 10.61
N LEU A 139 7.60 0.99 11.30
CA LEU A 139 7.59 -0.41 11.70
C LEU A 139 6.99 -1.27 10.58
N VAL A 140 7.83 -1.79 9.71
CA VAL A 140 7.39 -2.56 8.55
C VAL A 140 6.94 -3.96 8.96
N MET A 141 5.77 -4.39 8.48
CA MET A 141 5.17 -5.69 8.78
C MET A 141 4.61 -6.36 7.52
N GLY A 142 4.73 -7.68 7.47
CA GLY A 142 4.15 -8.54 6.45
C GLY A 142 2.99 -9.38 6.98
N LEU A 143 2.78 -10.53 6.33
CA LEU A 143 1.75 -11.53 6.65
C LEU A 143 2.39 -12.75 7.31
N PRO A 144 1.89 -13.23 8.46
CA PRO A 144 2.40 -14.43 9.11
C PRO A 144 1.85 -15.69 8.44
N TYR A 145 2.58 -16.80 8.54
CA TYR A 145 2.13 -18.10 8.02
C TYR A 145 0.96 -18.74 8.79
N SER A 146 0.46 -18.07 9.83
CA SER A 146 -0.86 -18.41 10.41
C SER A 146 -2.02 -18.08 9.45
N GLU A 147 -1.78 -17.26 8.43
CA GLU A 147 -2.71 -17.06 7.33
C GLU A 147 -2.56 -18.24 6.33
N SER A 148 -3.50 -19.20 6.36
CA SER A 148 -3.43 -20.42 5.54
C SER A 148 -3.33 -20.13 4.05
N GLY A 149 -3.91 -19.01 3.59
CA GLY A 149 -3.82 -18.57 2.22
C GLY A 149 -2.40 -18.44 1.68
N LEU A 150 -1.37 -18.23 2.53
CA LEU A 150 0.03 -18.21 2.10
C LEU A 150 0.56 -19.58 1.65
N LEU A 151 0.02 -20.66 2.19
CA LEU A 151 0.39 -22.04 1.83
C LEU A 151 -0.47 -22.59 0.68
N GLU A 152 -1.70 -22.11 0.55
CA GLU A 152 -2.70 -22.64 -0.36
C GLU A 152 -2.77 -21.88 -1.69
N THR A 153 -2.31 -20.63 -1.73
CA THR A 153 -2.38 -19.80 -2.94
C THR A 153 -1.62 -20.41 -4.11
N ARG A 154 -2.16 -20.25 -5.30
CA ARG A 154 -1.52 -20.55 -6.60
C ARG A 154 -1.40 -19.31 -7.48
N GLY A 155 -1.76 -18.17 -6.93
CA GLY A 155 -1.68 -16.85 -7.56
C GLY A 155 -0.74 -15.94 -6.82
N GLY A 156 -1.25 -14.80 -6.35
CA GLY A 156 -0.52 -13.89 -5.48
C GLY A 156 -0.57 -14.31 -4.02
N GLY A 157 0.22 -13.62 -3.19
CA GLY A 157 0.30 -13.84 -1.74
C GLY A 157 1.72 -14.20 -1.32
N THR A 158 2.33 -13.33 -0.51
CA THR A 158 3.68 -13.55 0.03
C THR A 158 3.72 -13.15 1.51
N PRO A 159 4.68 -13.67 2.30
CA PRO A 159 4.86 -13.23 3.69
C PRO A 159 5.34 -11.77 3.80
N TYR A 160 5.87 -11.20 2.74
CA TYR A 160 6.34 -9.81 2.71
C TYR A 160 5.21 -8.79 2.55
N GLY A 161 4.05 -9.21 2.02
CA GLY A 161 2.88 -8.39 1.82
C GLY A 161 1.89 -9.04 0.86
N ALA A 162 0.72 -8.45 0.71
CA ALA A 162 -0.28 -8.95 -0.22
C ALA A 162 0.19 -8.73 -1.67
N SER A 163 -0.03 -9.72 -2.52
CA SER A 163 0.29 -9.61 -3.94
C SER A 163 -0.79 -10.24 -4.81
N HIS A 164 -0.85 -9.84 -6.08
CA HIS A 164 -1.79 -10.32 -7.07
C HIS A 164 -1.07 -10.69 -8.37
N HIS A 165 -1.39 -11.86 -8.91
CA HIS A 165 -0.99 -12.29 -10.24
C HIS A 165 -2.11 -11.91 -11.23
N ALA A 166 -1.97 -10.78 -11.92
CA ALA A 166 -3.00 -10.23 -12.81
C ALA A 166 -3.08 -10.92 -14.20
N GLY A 167 -2.10 -11.78 -14.53
CA GLY A 167 -1.98 -12.35 -15.86
C GLY A 167 -1.34 -11.41 -16.89
N ALA A 168 -0.93 -11.94 -18.04
CA ALA A 168 -0.24 -11.19 -19.08
C ALA A 168 -1.12 -10.06 -19.70
N ASP A 169 -2.42 -10.27 -19.75
CA ASP A 169 -3.40 -9.30 -20.22
C ASP A 169 -3.94 -8.36 -19.13
N GLY A 170 -3.53 -8.59 -17.88
CA GLY A 170 -3.94 -7.80 -16.73
C GLY A 170 -5.41 -7.97 -16.32
N LYS A 171 -6.09 -9.02 -16.77
CA LYS A 171 -7.53 -9.22 -16.59
C LYS A 171 -7.91 -10.29 -15.58
N ARG A 172 -6.93 -11.05 -15.07
CA ARG A 172 -7.24 -12.02 -14.02
C ARG A 172 -7.75 -11.28 -12.79
N GLU A 173 -8.91 -11.70 -12.28
CA GLU A 173 -9.49 -11.19 -11.06
C GLU A 173 -8.73 -11.72 -9.83
N LEU A 174 -8.84 -11.02 -8.71
CA LEU A 174 -8.35 -11.48 -7.42
C LEU A 174 -9.10 -12.75 -7.01
N ASP A 175 -8.37 -13.80 -6.66
CA ASP A 175 -8.97 -15.00 -6.10
C ASP A 175 -9.24 -14.87 -4.59
N GLN A 176 -9.92 -15.87 -4.03
CA GLN A 176 -10.32 -15.87 -2.61
C GLN A 176 -9.13 -15.78 -1.64
N HIS A 177 -7.97 -16.37 -1.97
CA HIS A 177 -6.78 -16.33 -1.13
C HIS A 177 -6.13 -14.95 -1.18
N GLU A 178 -6.00 -14.37 -2.38
CA GLU A 178 -5.49 -13.00 -2.56
C GLU A 178 -6.36 -11.98 -1.84
N ILE A 179 -7.69 -12.10 -1.91
CA ILE A 179 -8.64 -11.25 -1.17
C ILE A 179 -8.49 -11.41 0.34
N ALA A 180 -8.41 -12.65 0.83
CA ALA A 180 -8.24 -12.94 2.26
C ALA A 180 -6.92 -12.34 2.79
N LEU A 181 -5.82 -12.51 2.07
CA LEU A 181 -4.50 -11.95 2.43
C LEU A 181 -4.49 -10.42 2.41
N CYS A 182 -5.16 -9.78 1.45
CA CYS A 182 -5.35 -8.32 1.47
C CYS A 182 -6.08 -7.85 2.74
N ARG A 183 -7.17 -8.52 3.10
CA ARG A 183 -7.93 -8.20 4.32
C ARG A 183 -7.10 -8.43 5.58
N ALA A 184 -6.39 -9.55 5.66
CA ALA A 184 -5.52 -9.89 6.78
C ALA A 184 -4.42 -8.84 6.99
N LEU A 185 -3.78 -8.35 5.91
CA LEU A 185 -2.78 -7.27 5.98
C LEU A 185 -3.39 -6.01 6.59
N GLY A 186 -4.57 -5.59 6.12
CA GLY A 186 -5.28 -4.41 6.63
C GLY A 186 -5.65 -4.55 8.11
N GLN A 187 -6.24 -5.68 8.50
CA GLN A 187 -6.62 -5.98 9.90
C GLN A 187 -5.41 -5.96 10.83
N ARG A 188 -4.32 -6.64 10.42
CA ARG A 188 -3.08 -6.70 11.18
C ARG A 188 -2.50 -5.32 11.43
N LEU A 189 -2.45 -4.49 10.38
CA LEU A 189 -1.92 -3.13 10.48
C LEU A 189 -2.78 -2.26 11.41
N ALA A 190 -4.10 -2.30 11.25
CA ALA A 190 -5.02 -1.54 12.08
C ALA A 190 -4.95 -1.95 13.56
N THR A 191 -4.88 -3.24 13.84
CA THR A 191 -4.74 -3.75 15.21
C THR A 191 -3.42 -3.27 15.85
N THR A 192 -2.32 -3.30 15.08
CA THR A 192 -1.02 -2.81 15.55
C THR A 192 -1.03 -1.31 15.79
N ALA A 193 -1.61 -0.53 14.89
CA ALA A 193 -1.73 0.92 15.05
C ALA A 193 -2.50 1.29 16.32
N LYS A 194 -3.64 0.64 16.58
CA LYS A 194 -4.41 0.84 17.81
C LYS A 194 -3.61 0.54 19.08
N ALA A 195 -2.88 -0.57 19.09
CA ALA A 195 -2.06 -0.96 20.25
C ALA A 195 -0.94 0.07 20.51
N LEU A 196 -0.30 0.57 19.44
CA LEU A 196 0.75 1.59 19.54
C LEU A 196 0.19 2.94 19.99
N GLU A 197 -1.00 3.34 19.54
CA GLU A 197 -1.66 4.56 19.99
C GLU A 197 -2.05 4.48 21.47
N ALA A 198 -2.61 3.36 21.91
CA ALA A 198 -2.94 3.15 23.32
C ALA A 198 -1.71 3.17 24.25
N ALA A 199 -0.54 2.81 23.73
CA ALA A 199 0.71 2.82 24.52
C ALA A 199 1.37 4.23 24.58
N ARG A 200 0.91 5.19 23.78
CA ARG A 200 1.42 6.58 23.74
C ARG A 200 0.60 7.55 24.60
N GLY A 201 -0.62 7.18 24.95
CA GLY A 201 -1.55 7.96 25.79
C GLY A 201 -1.52 7.55 27.22
#